data_9ef7d551d66ed8cfd08e6c26d7b3194b
#
_entry.id   9ef7d551d66ed8cfd08e6c26d7b3194b
#
_cell.length_a   1.000
_cell.length_b   1.000
_cell.length_c   1.000
_cell.angle_alpha   90.00
_cell.angle_beta   90.00
_cell.angle_gamma   90.00
#
_symmetry.space_group_name_H-M   'P 1'
#
loop_
_entity.id
_entity.type
_entity.pdbx_description
1 polymer ?
#
loop_
_entity_poly.entity_id
_entity_poly.type
_entity_poly.pdbx_seq_one_letter_code
_entity_poly.pdbx_strand_id
1 'polypeptide(L)'
;FERPNIAQMQGYTSGEQPQDGSSIKLNTNENPYPPSPAVAEALATFASEQLRIYPQPDARALRQAIAEHHGVSIDCVVVTHAGDEALRLAVTTFVPPGGVVASTEPTYSLYPVLTQIQGARMVSQDLAADWSLPADFAETVNRAGAQLTCVVNPHAPSGQFTAISRLEALTKALQGVLLIDEAYADFVTTEGA
;
A
#
# COMPACT_ATOMS: atom_id res chain seq x y z
N PHE A 1 -27.57 -7.80 10.48
CA PHE A 1 -26.66 -8.98 10.63
C PHE A 1 -25.18 -8.63 10.46
N GLU A 2 -24.85 -7.33 10.34
CA GLU A 2 -23.47 -6.87 10.26
C GLU A 2 -22.77 -6.97 11.63
N ARG A 3 -21.47 -7.17 11.63
CA ARG A 3 -20.68 -7.06 12.87
C ARG A 3 -20.82 -5.66 13.44
N PRO A 4 -20.89 -5.45 14.76
CA PRO A 4 -21.13 -4.14 15.37
C PRO A 4 -20.10 -3.07 14.94
N ASN A 5 -18.84 -3.45 14.79
CA ASN A 5 -17.80 -2.54 14.31
C ASN A 5 -18.00 -2.12 12.86
N ILE A 6 -18.55 -3.00 12.00
CA ILE A 6 -18.85 -2.69 10.60
C ILE A 6 -20.07 -1.78 10.49
N ALA A 7 -21.11 -2.05 11.26
CA ALA A 7 -22.35 -1.23 11.28
C ALA A 7 -22.11 0.23 11.68
N GLN A 8 -21.04 0.51 12.41
CA GLN A 8 -20.68 1.85 12.90
C GLN A 8 -19.64 2.56 12.02
N MET A 9 -19.10 1.87 10.98
CA MET A 9 -18.07 2.44 10.14
C MET A 9 -18.62 3.45 9.13
N GLN A 10 -17.81 4.46 8.87
CA GLN A 10 -17.82 5.14 7.57
C GLN A 10 -16.83 4.42 6.66
N GLY A 11 -17.31 3.97 5.48
CA GLY A 11 -16.47 3.32 4.50
C GLY A 11 -15.44 4.28 3.88
N TYR A 12 -14.56 3.73 3.05
CA TYR A 12 -13.65 4.51 2.23
C TYR A 12 -14.43 5.46 1.33
N THR A 13 -14.04 6.74 1.33
CA THR A 13 -14.59 7.75 0.42
C THR A 13 -13.61 7.95 -0.72
N SER A 14 -14.02 7.56 -1.93
CA SER A 14 -13.22 7.80 -3.14
C SER A 14 -13.14 9.28 -3.46
N GLY A 15 -12.08 9.70 -4.15
CA GLY A 15 -11.99 11.04 -4.70
C GLY A 15 -13.13 11.34 -5.67
N GLU A 16 -13.46 12.61 -5.84
CA GLU A 16 -14.48 13.07 -6.77
C GLU A 16 -14.22 12.53 -8.19
N GLN A 17 -15.28 12.10 -8.88
CA GLN A 17 -15.26 11.59 -10.24
C GLN A 17 -16.10 12.49 -11.17
N PRO A 18 -15.55 13.61 -11.67
CA PRO A 18 -16.27 14.54 -12.54
C PRO A 18 -16.78 13.82 -13.80
N GLN A 19 -18.02 14.07 -14.17
CA GLN A 19 -18.67 13.48 -15.36
C GLN A 19 -18.82 14.47 -16.51
N ASP A 20 -18.49 15.75 -16.28
CA ASP A 20 -18.76 16.85 -17.22
C ASP A 20 -17.71 17.00 -18.33
N GLY A 21 -16.58 16.27 -18.24
CA GLY A 21 -15.48 16.34 -19.20
C GLY A 21 -14.75 17.69 -19.26
N SER A 22 -15.14 18.66 -18.44
CA SER A 22 -14.54 20.01 -18.38
C SER A 22 -13.52 20.14 -17.26
N SER A 23 -13.61 19.29 -16.24
CA SER A 23 -12.74 19.31 -15.09
C SER A 23 -11.40 18.60 -15.36
N ILE A 24 -10.30 19.22 -14.94
CA ILE A 24 -8.99 18.57 -14.92
C ILE A 24 -8.87 17.78 -13.62
N LYS A 25 -8.93 16.45 -13.73
CA LYS A 25 -8.89 15.54 -12.58
C LYS A 25 -7.44 15.32 -12.14
N LEU A 26 -7.10 15.76 -10.92
CA LEU A 26 -5.75 15.62 -10.33
C LEU A 26 -5.76 14.97 -8.92
N ASN A 27 -6.92 14.46 -8.49
CA ASN A 27 -7.15 14.06 -7.10
C ASN A 27 -6.84 12.59 -6.78
N THR A 28 -6.50 11.76 -7.76
CA THR A 28 -6.24 10.32 -7.59
C THR A 28 -4.89 9.87 -8.17
N ASN A 29 -4.01 10.81 -8.49
CA ASN A 29 -2.65 10.56 -8.99
C ASN A 29 -2.60 9.63 -10.22
N GLU A 30 -3.63 9.67 -11.07
CA GLU A 30 -3.65 8.90 -12.31
C GLU A 30 -2.50 9.31 -13.22
N ASN A 31 -1.80 8.33 -13.79
CA ASN A 31 -0.73 8.62 -14.73
C ASN A 31 -1.31 9.26 -16.01
N PRO A 32 -0.88 10.47 -16.40
CA PRO A 32 -1.39 11.15 -17.58
C PRO A 32 -0.91 10.52 -18.90
N TYR A 33 0.08 9.65 -18.86
CA TYR A 33 0.62 8.96 -20.03
C TYR A 33 -0.07 7.61 -20.25
N PRO A 34 -0.34 7.21 -21.50
CA PRO A 34 -0.89 5.92 -21.80
C PRO A 34 0.11 4.81 -21.45
N PRO A 35 -0.36 3.56 -21.26
CA PRO A 35 0.54 2.42 -21.09
C PRO A 35 1.39 2.19 -22.35
N SER A 36 2.47 1.44 -22.20
CA SER A 36 3.33 1.03 -23.31
C SER A 36 2.51 0.39 -24.46
N PRO A 37 2.86 0.66 -25.72
CA PRO A 37 2.22 0.00 -26.87
C PRO A 37 2.22 -1.53 -26.77
N ALA A 38 3.22 -2.14 -26.15
CA ALA A 38 3.27 -3.58 -25.90
C ALA A 38 2.10 -4.09 -25.04
N VAL A 39 1.60 -3.27 -24.09
CA VAL A 39 0.42 -3.62 -23.28
C VAL A 39 -0.83 -3.66 -24.16
N ALA A 40 -1.01 -2.67 -25.04
CA ALA A 40 -2.13 -2.62 -25.96
C ALA A 40 -2.12 -3.83 -26.92
N GLU A 41 -0.94 -4.19 -27.45
CA GLU A 41 -0.76 -5.37 -28.32
C GLU A 41 -1.08 -6.67 -27.58
N ALA A 42 -0.57 -6.85 -26.36
CA ALA A 42 -0.85 -8.02 -25.53
C ALA A 42 -2.36 -8.19 -25.27
N LEU A 43 -3.06 -7.11 -24.99
CA LEU A 43 -4.52 -7.12 -24.80
C LEU A 43 -5.27 -7.46 -26.10
N ALA A 44 -4.86 -6.89 -27.24
CA ALA A 44 -5.48 -7.09 -28.53
C ALA A 44 -5.28 -8.51 -29.07
N THR A 45 -4.18 -9.15 -28.74
CA THR A 45 -3.82 -10.52 -29.19
C THR A 45 -4.27 -11.61 -28.21
N PHE A 46 -4.80 -11.24 -27.05
CA PHE A 46 -5.28 -12.22 -26.07
C PHE A 46 -6.49 -12.99 -26.63
N ALA A 47 -6.38 -14.32 -26.67
CA ALA A 47 -7.44 -15.17 -27.17
C ALA A 47 -8.63 -15.21 -26.20
N SER A 48 -9.77 -14.69 -26.62
CA SER A 48 -11.00 -14.60 -25.78
C SER A 48 -11.48 -15.95 -25.25
N GLU A 49 -11.18 -17.05 -25.99
CA GLU A 49 -11.50 -18.42 -25.58
C GLU A 49 -10.80 -18.81 -24.26
N GLN A 50 -9.70 -18.18 -23.91
CA GLN A 50 -9.00 -18.44 -22.66
C GLN A 50 -9.76 -17.87 -21.45
N LEU A 51 -10.62 -16.87 -21.64
CA LEU A 51 -11.43 -16.29 -20.56
C LEU A 51 -12.41 -17.28 -19.89
N ARG A 52 -12.76 -18.38 -20.56
CA ARG A 52 -13.62 -19.44 -20.01
C ARG A 52 -12.90 -20.43 -19.10
N ILE A 53 -11.57 -20.33 -19.03
CA ILE A 53 -10.71 -21.28 -18.27
C ILE A 53 -10.33 -20.60 -16.96
N TYR A 54 -10.33 -21.36 -15.86
CA TYR A 54 -9.82 -20.86 -14.60
C TYR A 54 -8.37 -20.42 -14.75
N PRO A 55 -8.01 -19.23 -14.25
CA PRO A 55 -6.60 -18.82 -14.19
C PRO A 55 -5.81 -19.70 -13.22
N GLN A 56 -4.49 -19.65 -13.32
CA GLN A 56 -3.63 -20.27 -12.31
C GLN A 56 -3.86 -19.60 -10.96
N PRO A 57 -4.09 -20.39 -9.87
CA PRO A 57 -4.47 -19.86 -8.57
C PRO A 57 -3.45 -18.89 -7.95
N ASP A 58 -2.17 -19.07 -8.28
CA ASP A 58 -1.04 -18.35 -7.70
C ASP A 58 -0.40 -17.34 -8.67
N ALA A 59 -0.99 -17.08 -9.83
CA ALA A 59 -0.46 -16.19 -10.86
C ALA A 59 1.06 -16.44 -11.16
N ARG A 60 1.48 -17.71 -11.23
CA ARG A 60 2.88 -18.14 -11.25
C ARG A 60 3.75 -17.40 -12.26
N ALA A 61 3.26 -17.22 -13.49
CA ALA A 61 4.03 -16.54 -14.54
C ALA A 61 4.34 -15.08 -14.17
N LEU A 62 3.36 -14.36 -13.61
CA LEU A 62 3.55 -12.98 -13.18
C LEU A 62 4.48 -12.91 -11.95
N ARG A 63 4.30 -13.79 -10.97
CA ARG A 63 5.18 -13.89 -9.80
C ARG A 63 6.63 -14.16 -10.19
N GLN A 64 6.84 -15.03 -11.16
CA GLN A 64 8.18 -15.34 -11.68
C GLN A 64 8.83 -14.10 -12.32
N ALA A 65 8.10 -13.38 -13.18
CA ALA A 65 8.60 -12.17 -13.82
C ALA A 65 8.94 -11.06 -12.80
N ILE A 66 8.09 -10.88 -11.77
CA ILE A 66 8.35 -9.95 -10.69
C ILE A 66 9.60 -10.36 -9.88
N ALA A 67 9.71 -11.64 -9.52
CA ALA A 67 10.84 -12.16 -8.77
C ALA A 67 12.17 -11.96 -9.53
N GLU A 68 12.19 -12.23 -10.83
CA GLU A 68 13.34 -11.99 -11.70
C GLU A 68 13.69 -10.49 -11.79
N HIS A 69 12.69 -9.64 -11.97
CA HIS A 69 12.88 -8.18 -12.03
C HIS A 69 13.51 -7.62 -10.75
N HIS A 70 13.08 -8.09 -9.59
CA HIS A 70 13.56 -7.61 -8.28
C HIS A 70 14.72 -8.43 -7.72
N GLY A 71 15.15 -9.52 -8.38
CA GLY A 71 16.25 -10.36 -7.90
C GLY A 71 15.95 -11.11 -6.60
N VAL A 72 14.68 -11.47 -6.37
CA VAL A 72 14.23 -12.20 -5.17
C VAL A 72 13.67 -13.59 -5.53
N SER A 73 13.46 -14.45 -4.52
CA SER A 73 12.77 -15.72 -4.71
C SER A 73 11.29 -15.50 -5.08
N ILE A 74 10.74 -16.35 -5.94
CA ILE A 74 9.31 -16.38 -6.25
C ILE A 74 8.43 -16.53 -4.97
N ASP A 75 8.97 -17.19 -3.94
CA ASP A 75 8.27 -17.35 -2.65
C ASP A 75 8.17 -16.05 -1.84
N CYS A 76 8.91 -15.03 -2.23
CA CYS A 76 8.80 -13.68 -1.65
C CYS A 76 7.77 -12.79 -2.38
N VAL A 77 7.08 -13.31 -3.40
CA VAL A 77 6.15 -12.53 -4.22
C VAL A 77 4.72 -13.01 -4.03
N VAL A 78 3.83 -12.09 -3.71
CA VAL A 78 2.38 -12.28 -3.69
C VAL A 78 1.75 -11.31 -4.68
N VAL A 79 0.82 -11.81 -5.52
CA VAL A 79 0.07 -10.99 -6.48
C VAL A 79 -1.36 -10.82 -5.98
N THR A 80 -1.84 -9.59 -6.02
CA THR A 80 -3.16 -9.19 -5.54
C THR A 80 -3.88 -8.29 -6.55
N HIS A 81 -5.16 -8.00 -6.31
CA HIS A 81 -5.91 -6.98 -7.04
C HIS A 81 -5.53 -5.59 -6.53
N ALA A 82 -4.43 -5.05 -7.07
CA ALA A 82 -3.79 -3.81 -6.67
C ALA A 82 -3.30 -3.79 -5.20
N GLY A 83 -2.76 -2.62 -4.77
CA GLY A 83 -2.20 -2.42 -3.44
C GLY A 83 -3.22 -2.56 -2.31
N ASP A 84 -4.46 -2.12 -2.53
CA ASP A 84 -5.51 -2.15 -1.52
C ASP A 84 -5.79 -3.56 -0.99
N GLU A 85 -5.78 -4.56 -1.86
CA GLU A 85 -5.93 -5.95 -1.42
C GLU A 85 -4.68 -6.45 -0.70
N ALA A 86 -3.48 -6.06 -1.14
CA ALA A 86 -2.23 -6.39 -0.43
C ALA A 86 -2.23 -5.82 0.99
N LEU A 87 -2.64 -4.56 1.16
CA LEU A 87 -2.79 -3.91 2.46
C LEU A 87 -3.82 -4.65 3.33
N ARG A 88 -4.97 -5.01 2.78
CA ARG A 88 -6.00 -5.78 3.50
C ARG A 88 -5.47 -7.14 3.96
N LEU A 89 -4.76 -7.84 3.10
CA LEU A 89 -4.15 -9.13 3.43
C LEU A 89 -3.09 -8.99 4.53
N ALA A 90 -2.24 -7.94 4.47
CA ALA A 90 -1.26 -7.68 5.49
C ALA A 90 -1.91 -7.42 6.86
N VAL A 91 -2.93 -6.56 6.93
CA VAL A 91 -3.67 -6.30 8.18
C VAL A 91 -4.31 -7.59 8.70
N THR A 92 -4.96 -8.37 7.82
CA THR A 92 -5.61 -9.62 8.22
C THR A 92 -4.61 -10.68 8.72
N THR A 93 -3.41 -10.72 8.13
CA THR A 93 -2.41 -11.74 8.44
C THR A 93 -1.65 -11.44 9.74
N PHE A 94 -1.30 -10.17 9.95
CA PHE A 94 -0.38 -9.79 11.03
C PHE A 94 -1.07 -9.18 12.25
N VAL A 95 -2.33 -8.76 12.14
CA VAL A 95 -3.02 -8.04 13.21
C VAL A 95 -4.26 -8.80 13.66
N PRO A 96 -4.29 -9.32 14.90
CA PRO A 96 -5.49 -9.96 15.43
C PRO A 96 -6.59 -8.91 15.71
N PRO A 97 -7.86 -9.31 15.85
CA PRO A 97 -8.90 -8.46 16.42
C PRO A 97 -8.47 -7.92 17.80
N GLY A 98 -8.63 -6.61 18.00
CA GLY A 98 -8.13 -5.91 19.19
C GLY A 98 -6.65 -5.55 19.15
N GLY A 99 -5.92 -5.96 18.11
CA GLY A 99 -4.51 -5.62 17.90
C GLY A 99 -4.31 -4.15 17.50
N VAL A 100 -3.08 -3.82 17.11
CA VAL A 100 -2.66 -2.45 16.82
C VAL A 100 -1.98 -2.37 15.45
N VAL A 101 -2.47 -1.46 14.60
CA VAL A 101 -1.80 -0.99 13.40
C VAL A 101 -1.24 0.41 13.67
N ALA A 102 -0.02 0.68 13.24
CA ALA A 102 0.60 1.99 13.36
C ALA A 102 0.93 2.59 12.00
N SER A 103 0.90 3.92 11.90
CA SER A 103 1.38 4.69 10.75
C SER A 103 1.72 6.12 11.17
N THR A 104 2.12 6.92 10.22
CA THR A 104 2.26 8.38 10.40
C THR A 104 0.94 9.10 10.07
N GLU A 105 0.86 10.40 10.39
CA GLU A 105 -0.25 11.26 9.99
C GLU A 105 0.31 12.56 9.39
N PRO A 106 -0.20 13.06 8.25
CA PRO A 106 -1.21 12.42 7.41
C PRO A 106 -0.69 11.17 6.71
N THR A 107 -1.60 10.29 6.25
CA THR A 107 -1.27 9.06 5.55
C THR A 107 -2.38 8.65 4.58
N TYR A 108 -2.22 7.51 3.90
CA TYR A 108 -3.24 6.96 3.04
C TYR A 108 -4.50 6.59 3.83
N SER A 109 -5.63 7.15 3.43
CA SER A 109 -6.89 7.06 4.18
C SER A 109 -7.49 5.65 4.30
N LEU A 110 -6.96 4.69 3.56
CA LEU A 110 -7.41 3.29 3.64
C LEU A 110 -6.87 2.57 4.88
N TYR A 111 -5.72 2.93 5.42
CA TYR A 111 -5.16 2.24 6.59
C TYR A 111 -6.10 2.25 7.80
N PRO A 112 -6.66 3.39 8.24
CA PRO A 112 -7.63 3.38 9.33
C PRO A 112 -8.89 2.59 9.00
N VAL A 113 -9.36 2.59 7.76
CA VAL A 113 -10.54 1.81 7.32
C VAL A 113 -10.26 0.30 7.47
N LEU A 114 -9.13 -0.19 6.95
CA LEU A 114 -8.75 -1.61 7.07
C LEU A 114 -8.55 -2.03 8.53
N THR A 115 -7.93 -1.15 9.32
CA THR A 115 -7.74 -1.37 10.76
C THR A 115 -9.10 -1.53 11.47
N GLN A 116 -10.05 -0.69 11.15
CA GLN A 116 -11.40 -0.75 11.73
C GLN A 116 -12.17 -2.00 11.26
N ILE A 117 -12.05 -2.39 9.99
CA ILE A 117 -12.62 -3.64 9.46
C ILE A 117 -12.10 -4.85 10.24
N GLN A 118 -10.80 -4.86 10.56
CA GLN A 118 -10.17 -5.92 11.35
C GLN A 118 -10.64 -5.94 12.80
N GLY A 119 -11.23 -4.84 13.30
CA GLY A 119 -11.56 -4.65 14.70
C GLY A 119 -10.30 -4.39 15.54
N ALA A 120 -9.30 -3.79 14.92
CA ALA A 120 -8.04 -3.38 15.54
C ALA A 120 -8.05 -1.87 15.86
N ARG A 121 -7.02 -1.40 16.55
CA ARG A 121 -6.82 0.01 16.91
C ARG A 121 -5.72 0.62 16.04
N MET A 122 -5.99 1.81 15.47
CA MET A 122 -4.99 2.61 14.78
C MET A 122 -4.23 3.49 15.78
N VAL A 123 -2.92 3.55 15.63
CA VAL A 123 -2.03 4.51 16.31
C VAL A 123 -1.25 5.28 15.26
N SER A 124 -1.40 6.59 15.26
CA SER A 124 -0.70 7.47 14.34
C SER A 124 0.21 8.43 15.10
N GLN A 125 1.31 8.82 14.47
CA GLN A 125 2.20 9.88 14.92
C GLN A 125 2.35 10.90 13.81
N ASP A 126 2.21 12.18 14.14
CA ASP A 126 2.39 13.26 13.16
C ASP A 126 3.81 13.23 12.59
N LEU A 127 3.92 13.41 11.28
CA LEU A 127 5.22 13.63 10.63
C LEU A 127 5.86 14.94 11.16
N ALA A 128 7.16 15.02 11.08
CA ALA A 128 7.87 16.27 11.40
C ALA A 128 7.47 17.40 10.43
N ALA A 129 7.79 18.63 10.77
CA ALA A 129 7.42 19.82 9.97
C ALA A 129 7.97 19.79 8.53
N ASP A 130 9.05 19.06 8.30
CA ASP A 130 9.66 18.81 6.99
C ASP A 130 9.17 17.51 6.33
N TRP A 131 8.09 16.92 6.85
CA TRP A 131 7.49 15.67 6.41
C TRP A 131 8.36 14.41 6.63
N SER A 132 9.45 14.52 7.36
CA SER A 132 10.27 13.37 7.70
C SER A 132 9.64 12.51 8.80
N LEU A 133 10.04 11.24 8.87
CA LEU A 133 9.66 10.35 9.98
C LEU A 133 10.23 10.90 11.31
N PRO A 134 9.40 11.00 12.37
CA PRO A 134 9.86 11.44 13.68
C PRO A 134 10.99 10.56 14.20
N ALA A 135 11.92 11.17 14.95
CA ALA A 135 13.07 10.44 15.46
C ALA A 135 12.69 9.31 16.43
N ASP A 136 11.62 9.52 17.19
CA ASP A 136 11.08 8.59 18.20
C ASP A 136 9.94 7.69 17.66
N PHE A 137 9.71 7.66 16.34
CA PHE A 137 8.62 6.90 15.73
C PHE A 137 8.64 5.42 16.15
N ALA A 138 9.79 4.76 16.06
CA ALA A 138 9.92 3.36 16.46
C ALA A 138 9.58 3.13 17.94
N GLU A 139 10.02 4.03 18.83
CA GLU A 139 9.71 3.97 20.26
C GLU A 139 8.21 4.11 20.51
N THR A 140 7.57 5.07 19.85
CA THR A 140 6.14 5.34 19.97
C THR A 140 5.31 4.13 19.55
N VAL A 141 5.59 3.54 18.39
CA VAL A 141 4.82 2.39 17.88
C VAL A 141 5.09 1.11 18.67
N ASN A 142 6.31 0.90 19.14
CA ASN A 142 6.64 -0.23 20.03
C ASN A 142 5.94 -0.11 21.39
N ARG A 143 5.90 1.09 21.98
CA ARG A 143 5.17 1.36 23.24
C ARG A 143 3.67 1.10 23.07
N ALA A 144 3.13 1.36 21.88
CA ALA A 144 1.73 1.07 21.57
C ALA A 144 1.44 -0.43 21.34
N GLY A 145 2.47 -1.25 21.18
CA GLY A 145 2.37 -2.68 20.90
C GLY A 145 1.90 -2.96 19.46
N ALA A 146 2.32 -2.17 18.48
CA ALA A 146 1.92 -2.34 17.09
C ALA A 146 2.45 -3.67 16.51
N GLN A 147 1.55 -4.47 15.96
CA GLN A 147 1.89 -5.68 15.21
C GLN A 147 2.26 -5.38 13.76
N LEU A 148 1.66 -4.35 13.19
CA LEU A 148 1.93 -3.88 11.83
C LEU A 148 2.14 -2.37 11.84
N THR A 149 3.24 -1.91 11.26
CA THR A 149 3.56 -0.51 11.05
C THR A 149 3.60 -0.23 9.55
N CYS A 150 2.78 0.69 9.06
CA CYS A 150 2.71 1.09 7.66
C CYS A 150 3.46 2.40 7.46
N VAL A 151 4.38 2.44 6.50
CA VAL A 151 5.13 3.64 6.07
C VAL A 151 5.02 3.75 4.57
N VAL A 152 4.55 4.90 4.08
CA VAL A 152 4.47 5.21 2.64
C VAL A 152 5.78 5.82 2.18
N ASN A 153 6.42 5.27 1.15
CA ASN A 153 7.72 5.75 0.66
C ASN A 153 7.87 5.61 -0.86
N PRO A 154 7.87 6.71 -1.64
CA PRO A 154 7.71 8.12 -1.21
C PRO A 154 6.37 8.40 -0.55
N HIS A 155 6.38 9.28 0.43
CA HIS A 155 5.19 9.63 1.19
C HIS A 155 4.16 10.36 0.32
N ALA A 156 2.92 9.91 0.38
CA ALA A 156 1.78 10.63 -0.20
C ALA A 156 0.97 11.28 0.93
N PRO A 157 0.67 12.60 0.86
CA PRO A 157 0.71 13.46 -0.34
C PRO A 157 2.00 14.31 -0.51
N SER A 158 2.98 14.25 0.40
CA SER A 158 4.09 15.21 0.40
C SER A 158 5.16 14.97 -0.67
N GLY A 159 5.27 13.73 -1.18
CA GLY A 159 6.37 13.34 -2.06
C GLY A 159 7.70 13.12 -1.34
N GLN A 160 7.76 13.31 -0.01
CA GLN A 160 8.98 13.11 0.77
C GLN A 160 9.48 11.67 0.68
N PHE A 161 10.73 11.51 0.31
CA PHE A 161 11.41 10.21 0.26
C PHE A 161 12.20 9.97 1.55
N THR A 162 11.96 8.84 2.16
CA THR A 162 12.74 8.35 3.30
C THR A 162 13.87 7.47 2.79
N ALA A 163 15.10 7.83 3.08
CA ALA A 163 16.28 7.08 2.65
C ALA A 163 16.24 5.62 3.12
N ILE A 164 16.71 4.70 2.29
CA ILE A 164 16.73 3.26 2.57
C ILE A 164 17.44 2.96 3.90
N SER A 165 18.56 3.64 4.19
CA SER A 165 19.27 3.48 5.47
C SER A 165 18.40 3.81 6.70
N ARG A 166 17.49 4.77 6.57
CA ARG A 166 16.53 5.10 7.64
C ARG A 166 15.46 4.01 7.79
N LEU A 167 14.97 3.46 6.68
CA LEU A 167 14.01 2.33 6.69
C LEU A 167 14.67 1.07 7.27
N GLU A 168 15.92 0.79 6.93
CA GLU A 168 16.69 -0.32 7.53
C GLU A 168 16.86 -0.14 9.03
N ALA A 169 17.16 1.08 9.48
CA ALA A 169 17.27 1.37 10.92
C ALA A 169 15.89 1.18 11.60
N LEU A 170 14.82 1.63 10.97
CA LEU A 170 13.45 1.43 11.45
C LEU A 170 13.09 -0.06 11.55
N THR A 171 13.42 -0.87 10.54
CA THR A 171 13.18 -2.32 10.54
C THR A 171 13.85 -3.00 11.72
N LYS A 172 15.07 -2.58 12.08
CA LYS A 172 15.83 -3.13 13.22
C LYS A 172 15.28 -2.68 14.57
N ALA A 173 14.67 -1.51 14.63
CA ALA A 173 14.14 -0.92 15.86
C ALA A 173 12.71 -1.39 16.18
N LEU A 174 11.90 -1.75 15.19
CA LEU A 174 10.53 -2.18 15.38
C LEU A 174 10.45 -3.60 15.95
N GLN A 175 9.42 -3.84 16.79
CA GLN A 175 9.10 -5.16 17.34
C GLN A 175 8.06 -5.91 16.51
N GLY A 176 7.30 -5.19 15.67
CA GLY A 176 6.30 -5.73 14.74
C GLY A 176 6.79 -5.78 13.30
N VAL A 177 5.86 -6.08 12.39
CA VAL A 177 6.12 -6.10 10.95
C VAL A 177 6.13 -4.66 10.42
N LEU A 178 7.14 -4.31 9.62
CA LEU A 178 7.15 -3.08 8.83
C LEU A 178 6.62 -3.38 7.43
N LEU A 179 5.57 -2.67 7.03
CA LEU A 179 5.06 -2.60 5.66
C LEU A 179 5.49 -1.27 5.06
N ILE A 180 6.22 -1.32 3.95
CA ILE A 180 6.59 -0.15 3.17
C ILE A 180 5.69 -0.12 1.94
N ASP A 181 4.89 0.94 1.83
CA ASP A 181 4.00 1.15 0.68
C ASP A 181 4.76 1.97 -0.36
N GLU A 182 5.14 1.31 -1.43
CA GLU A 182 5.96 1.85 -2.50
C GLU A 182 5.14 2.16 -3.77
N ALA A 183 3.85 2.51 -3.63
CA ALA A 183 2.97 2.81 -4.76
C ALA A 183 3.53 3.88 -5.72
N TYR A 184 4.45 4.71 -5.26
CA TYR A 184 5.09 5.79 -6.03
C TYR A 184 6.60 5.64 -6.17
N ALA A 185 7.18 4.49 -5.86
CA ALA A 185 8.63 4.28 -5.87
C ALA A 185 9.26 4.51 -7.27
N ASP A 186 8.54 4.17 -8.33
CA ASP A 186 9.00 4.34 -9.72
C ASP A 186 9.20 5.82 -10.13
N PHE A 187 8.68 6.77 -9.34
CA PHE A 187 8.83 8.20 -9.59
C PHE A 187 10.01 8.82 -8.84
N VAL A 188 10.73 8.04 -8.04
CA VAL A 188 11.94 8.52 -7.36
C VAL A 188 13.09 8.56 -8.35
N THR A 189 13.67 9.74 -8.53
CA THR A 189 14.89 9.88 -9.33
C THR A 189 16.12 9.48 -8.51
N THR A 190 17.14 8.93 -9.16
CA THR A 190 18.42 8.53 -8.51
C THR A 190 19.13 9.65 -7.78
N GLU A 191 18.75 10.91 -8.00
CA GLU A 191 19.28 12.08 -7.27
C GLU A 191 18.62 12.29 -5.91
N GLY A 192 17.51 11.57 -5.60
CA GLY A 192 16.77 11.64 -4.35
C GLY A 192 16.81 10.36 -3.52
N ALA A 193 17.51 9.32 -3.98
CA ALA A 193 17.55 8.01 -3.33
C ALA A 193 18.80 7.83 -2.44
#